data_a8a6379efd0a9e9a2e118b941ac1d7f1
#
_entry.id   a8a6379efd0a9e9a2e118b941ac1d7f1
#
_cell.length_a   1.000
_cell.length_b   1.000
_cell.length_c   1.000
_cell.angle_alpha   90.00
_cell.angle_beta   90.00
_cell.angle_gamma   90.00
#
_symmetry.space_group_name_H-M   'P 1'
#
loop_
_entity.id
_entity.type
_entity.pdbx_description
1 polymer ?
#
loop_
_entity_poly.entity_id
_entity_poly.type
_entity_poly.pdbx_seq_one_letter_code
_entity_poly.pdbx_strand_id
1 'polypeptide(L)'
;MKEFAGKVAVVTGAASGIGLAMAQRFADEGMNVVLADIETEPLAIAESTVKAKGGAVLAVRADMLREEDIFRLADAAFETFGNVHILCNNAGVAGRAAFGVPVWEVPLSDWDWVMGVNFMGVLHGVRAFVPRMLAKGEEGHIVNTASMAGLGTASGPYHVSKHGVVVLSEGLFKDFRAMGAKLSASVVCPGWVNTNILDAERNRPPELERTDLAKVAERARLTMQAAGESLKRGIPPEEVARQVFEAVRDDQFYVLPAPPESVDAVLTRAQGIVARRNPV
;
A
#
# COMPACT_ATOMS: atom_id res chain seq x y z
N MET A 1 -5.52 -4.49 -18.33
CA MET A 1 -4.29 -4.72 -19.14
C MET A 1 -4.17 -6.20 -19.47
N LYS A 2 -3.84 -6.58 -20.71
CA LYS A 2 -3.80 -8.01 -21.13
C LYS A 2 -2.39 -8.49 -21.49
N GLU A 3 -1.50 -7.59 -21.85
CA GLU A 3 -0.10 -7.90 -22.17
C GLU A 3 0.82 -7.26 -21.12
N PHE A 4 1.70 -8.06 -20.57
CA PHE A 4 2.59 -7.66 -19.46
C PHE A 4 4.07 -7.72 -19.84
N ALA A 5 4.47 -8.68 -20.67
CA ALA A 5 5.88 -8.88 -21.05
C ALA A 5 6.51 -7.60 -21.64
N GLY A 6 7.68 -7.23 -21.14
CA GLY A 6 8.42 -6.03 -21.53
C GLY A 6 7.88 -4.71 -20.95
N LYS A 7 6.70 -4.71 -20.32
CA LYS A 7 6.14 -3.52 -19.64
C LYS A 7 6.84 -3.28 -18.32
N VAL A 8 6.59 -2.12 -17.69
CA VAL A 8 7.29 -1.67 -16.49
C VAL A 8 6.33 -1.55 -15.32
N ALA A 9 6.67 -2.20 -14.21
CA ALA A 9 5.99 -2.05 -12.92
C ALA A 9 6.90 -1.35 -11.91
N VAL A 10 6.38 -0.35 -11.20
CA VAL A 10 7.02 0.30 -10.05
C VAL A 10 6.31 -0.16 -8.78
N VAL A 11 7.05 -0.64 -7.80
CA VAL A 11 6.48 -1.11 -6.52
C VAL A 11 7.19 -0.43 -5.36
N THR A 12 6.43 0.27 -4.51
CA THR A 12 6.95 0.87 -3.27
C THR A 12 6.75 -0.08 -2.08
N GLY A 13 7.65 -0.03 -1.09
CA GLY A 13 7.69 -1.01 -0.01
C GLY A 13 8.05 -2.41 -0.52
N ALA A 14 8.95 -2.48 -1.51
CA ALA A 14 9.25 -3.69 -2.27
C ALA A 14 10.32 -4.59 -1.64
N ALA A 15 10.92 -4.19 -0.52
CA ALA A 15 11.95 -4.98 0.14
C ALA A 15 11.39 -6.22 0.88
N SER A 16 10.09 -6.25 1.18
CA SER A 16 9.47 -7.36 1.92
C SER A 16 7.96 -7.46 1.69
N GLY A 17 7.35 -8.51 2.25
CA GLY A 17 5.90 -8.67 2.36
C GLY A 17 5.15 -8.57 1.04
N ILE A 18 4.03 -7.86 1.03
CA ILE A 18 3.15 -7.71 -0.13
C ILE A 18 3.87 -7.06 -1.31
N GLY A 19 4.71 -6.03 -1.06
CA GLY A 19 5.44 -5.33 -2.12
C GLY A 19 6.40 -6.25 -2.85
N LEU A 20 7.21 -7.03 -2.11
CA LEU A 20 8.12 -8.01 -2.71
C LEU A 20 7.36 -9.08 -3.49
N ALA A 21 6.27 -9.60 -2.94
CA ALA A 21 5.45 -10.60 -3.62
C ALA A 21 4.84 -10.07 -4.93
N MET A 22 4.35 -8.82 -4.94
CA MET A 22 3.87 -8.18 -6.18
C MET A 22 4.99 -8.00 -7.20
N ALA A 23 6.17 -7.53 -6.75
CA ALA A 23 7.34 -7.37 -7.62
C ALA A 23 7.75 -8.69 -8.27
N GLN A 24 7.81 -9.77 -7.49
CA GLN A 24 8.09 -11.11 -7.99
C GLN A 24 7.03 -11.60 -8.98
N ARG A 25 5.75 -11.37 -8.67
CA ARG A 25 4.64 -11.76 -9.56
C ARG A 25 4.71 -11.05 -10.91
N PHE A 26 4.99 -9.73 -10.93
CA PHE A 26 5.15 -9.00 -12.18
C PHE A 26 6.39 -9.45 -12.97
N ALA A 27 7.49 -9.77 -12.29
CA ALA A 27 8.68 -10.32 -12.95
C ALA A 27 8.40 -11.70 -13.57
N ASP A 28 7.63 -12.57 -12.91
CA ASP A 28 7.19 -13.87 -13.46
C ASP A 28 6.36 -13.72 -14.74
N GLU A 29 5.70 -12.57 -14.94
CA GLU A 29 4.96 -12.23 -16.17
C GLU A 29 5.84 -11.52 -17.22
N GLY A 30 7.14 -11.48 -17.03
CA GLY A 30 8.11 -10.89 -17.98
C GLY A 30 8.17 -9.37 -17.97
N MET A 31 7.68 -8.71 -16.91
CA MET A 31 7.78 -7.26 -16.77
C MET A 31 9.18 -6.84 -16.29
N ASN A 32 9.58 -5.63 -16.65
CA ASN A 32 10.67 -4.92 -15.99
C ASN A 32 10.15 -4.34 -14.67
N VAL A 33 10.93 -4.40 -13.59
CA VAL A 33 10.45 -4.04 -12.26
C VAL A 33 11.36 -2.99 -11.62
N VAL A 34 10.76 -1.90 -11.14
CA VAL A 34 11.41 -0.91 -10.28
C VAL A 34 10.99 -1.18 -8.83
N LEU A 35 11.95 -1.49 -8.00
CA LEU A 35 11.78 -1.73 -6.57
C LEU A 35 12.14 -0.48 -5.79
N ALA A 36 11.24 0.01 -4.96
CA ALA A 36 11.53 1.14 -4.08
C ALA A 36 11.27 0.78 -2.62
N ASP A 37 12.25 1.07 -1.75
CA ASP A 37 12.12 0.88 -0.30
C ASP A 37 13.09 1.81 0.44
N ILE A 38 12.84 2.04 1.72
CA ILE A 38 13.74 2.80 2.61
C ILE A 38 14.88 1.92 3.13
N GLU A 39 14.69 0.60 3.21
CA GLU A 39 15.62 -0.37 3.80
C GLU A 39 16.63 -0.85 2.76
N THR A 40 17.83 -0.30 2.78
CA THR A 40 18.86 -0.54 1.76
C THR A 40 19.27 -2.00 1.62
N GLU A 41 19.59 -2.69 2.73
CA GLU A 41 20.06 -4.09 2.67
C GLU A 41 18.93 -5.06 2.25
N PRO A 42 17.71 -5.01 2.83
CA PRO A 42 16.59 -5.82 2.35
C PRO A 42 16.24 -5.54 0.89
N LEU A 43 16.35 -4.28 0.44
CA LEU A 43 16.09 -3.91 -0.96
C LEU A 43 17.11 -4.56 -1.92
N ALA A 44 18.39 -4.63 -1.55
CA ALA A 44 19.41 -5.28 -2.37
C ALA A 44 19.16 -6.82 -2.48
N ILE A 45 18.68 -7.44 -1.41
CA ILE A 45 18.28 -8.86 -1.41
C ILE A 45 17.05 -9.06 -2.32
N ALA A 46 16.05 -8.17 -2.20
CA ALA A 46 14.85 -8.19 -3.04
C ALA A 46 15.21 -8.01 -4.52
N GLU A 47 16.12 -7.10 -4.85
CA GLU A 47 16.61 -6.90 -6.22
C GLU A 47 17.21 -8.19 -6.80
N SER A 48 18.09 -8.84 -6.04
CA SER A 48 18.70 -10.10 -6.47
C SER A 48 17.65 -11.20 -6.69
N THR A 49 16.66 -11.28 -5.81
CA THR A 49 15.58 -12.27 -5.87
C THR A 49 14.69 -12.05 -7.10
N VAL A 50 14.34 -10.79 -7.38
CA VAL A 50 13.46 -10.44 -8.53
C VAL A 50 14.23 -10.59 -9.84
N LYS A 51 15.51 -10.22 -9.89
CA LYS A 51 16.38 -10.45 -11.07
C LYS A 51 16.47 -11.91 -11.47
N ALA A 52 16.45 -12.84 -10.52
CA ALA A 52 16.50 -14.27 -10.81
C ALA A 52 15.26 -14.80 -11.56
N LYS A 53 14.14 -14.05 -11.59
CA LYS A 53 12.90 -14.40 -12.30
C LYS A 53 12.88 -13.98 -13.77
N GLY A 54 13.82 -13.15 -14.18
CA GLY A 54 13.91 -12.59 -15.54
C GLY A 54 13.41 -11.14 -15.61
N GLY A 55 13.72 -10.46 -16.71
CA GLY A 55 13.45 -9.03 -16.88
C GLY A 55 14.53 -8.13 -16.27
N ALA A 56 14.48 -6.84 -16.61
CA ALA A 56 15.36 -5.85 -16.03
C ALA A 56 14.79 -5.37 -14.68
N VAL A 57 15.67 -5.18 -13.70
CA VAL A 57 15.29 -4.71 -12.36
C VAL A 57 16.12 -3.48 -12.00
N LEU A 58 15.46 -2.46 -11.48
CA LEU A 58 16.07 -1.25 -10.93
C LEU A 58 15.67 -1.14 -9.45
N ALA A 59 16.63 -1.09 -8.55
CA ALA A 59 16.38 -0.82 -7.13
C ALA A 59 16.71 0.65 -6.81
N VAL A 60 15.77 1.34 -6.16
CA VAL A 60 15.88 2.75 -5.78
C VAL A 60 15.55 2.89 -4.30
N ARG A 61 16.52 3.35 -3.50
CA ARG A 61 16.22 3.71 -2.12
C ARG A 61 15.35 4.97 -2.10
N ALA A 62 14.18 4.89 -1.49
CA ALA A 62 13.24 6.00 -1.40
C ALA A 62 12.44 5.94 -0.08
N ASP A 63 12.36 7.07 0.60
CA ASP A 63 11.52 7.28 1.78
C ASP A 63 10.19 7.88 1.35
N MET A 64 9.10 7.13 1.55
CA MET A 64 7.75 7.58 1.16
C MET A 64 7.21 8.73 2.01
N LEU A 65 7.88 9.09 3.09
CA LEU A 65 7.61 10.30 3.86
C LEU A 65 8.10 11.58 3.14
N ARG A 66 9.04 11.45 2.19
CA ARG A 66 9.70 12.55 1.49
C ARG A 66 9.24 12.68 0.05
N GLU A 67 8.55 13.77 -0.28
CA GLU A 67 8.07 14.03 -1.64
C GLU A 67 9.20 13.96 -2.67
N GLU A 68 10.38 14.52 -2.35
CA GLU A 68 11.52 14.57 -3.25
C GLU A 68 12.03 13.16 -3.61
N ASP A 69 11.99 12.21 -2.68
CA ASP A 69 12.41 10.84 -2.93
C ASP A 69 11.46 10.15 -3.92
N ILE A 70 10.17 10.43 -3.81
CA ILE A 70 9.15 9.85 -4.70
C ILE A 70 9.27 10.43 -6.13
N PHE A 71 9.54 11.73 -6.26
CA PHE A 71 9.77 12.34 -7.57
C PHE A 71 11.08 11.82 -8.20
N ARG A 72 12.17 11.66 -7.42
CA ARG A 72 13.40 11.02 -7.91
C ARG A 72 13.20 9.56 -8.33
N LEU A 73 12.37 8.81 -7.60
CA LEU A 73 11.98 7.45 -8.00
C LEU A 73 11.29 7.46 -9.37
N ALA A 74 10.37 8.41 -9.59
CA ALA A 74 9.70 8.54 -10.87
C ALA A 74 10.72 8.91 -11.99
N ASP A 75 11.60 9.88 -11.74
CA ASP A 75 12.66 10.24 -12.70
C ASP A 75 13.49 9.01 -13.08
N ALA A 76 14.02 8.28 -12.11
CA ALA A 76 14.83 7.09 -12.35
C ALA A 76 14.07 6.00 -13.16
N ALA A 77 12.79 5.78 -12.86
CA ALA A 77 11.97 4.80 -13.57
C ALA A 77 11.76 5.18 -15.04
N PHE A 78 11.37 6.44 -15.31
CA PHE A 78 11.14 6.92 -16.68
C PHE A 78 12.43 7.09 -17.49
N GLU A 79 13.54 7.50 -16.86
CA GLU A 79 14.84 7.60 -17.51
C GLU A 79 15.38 6.22 -17.91
N THR A 80 15.22 5.21 -17.04
CA THR A 80 15.74 3.86 -17.28
C THR A 80 14.90 3.10 -18.31
N PHE A 81 13.57 3.20 -18.23
CA PHE A 81 12.67 2.33 -19.02
C PHE A 81 11.79 3.08 -20.02
N GLY A 82 11.84 4.40 -20.05
CA GLY A 82 11.07 5.22 -20.99
C GLY A 82 9.59 5.39 -20.66
N ASN A 83 8.97 4.40 -20.00
CA ASN A 83 7.57 4.45 -19.56
C ASN A 83 7.36 3.63 -18.28
N VAL A 84 6.26 3.90 -17.56
CA VAL A 84 5.74 3.10 -16.44
C VAL A 84 4.31 2.70 -16.77
N HIS A 85 3.99 1.42 -16.65
CA HIS A 85 2.68 0.86 -16.98
C HIS A 85 1.88 0.47 -15.74
N ILE A 86 2.56 0.02 -14.69
CA ILE A 86 1.92 -0.26 -13.39
C ILE A 86 2.65 0.52 -12.31
N LEU A 87 1.88 1.24 -11.48
CA LEU A 87 2.37 1.85 -10.24
C LEU A 87 1.68 1.20 -9.05
N CYS A 88 2.43 0.53 -8.19
CA CYS A 88 1.96 -0.01 -6.91
C CYS A 88 2.42 0.89 -5.77
N ASN A 89 1.56 1.79 -5.33
CA ASN A 89 1.73 2.53 -4.09
C ASN A 89 1.39 1.61 -2.92
N ASN A 90 2.39 0.86 -2.45
CA ASN A 90 2.18 -0.20 -1.47
C ASN A 90 2.88 0.06 -0.13
N ALA A 91 3.95 0.84 -0.09
CA ALA A 91 4.64 1.17 1.15
C ALA A 91 3.67 1.64 2.24
N GLY A 92 3.87 1.17 3.45
CA GLY A 92 3.00 1.52 4.56
C GLY A 92 3.56 1.08 5.90
N VAL A 93 3.15 1.79 6.93
CA VAL A 93 3.57 1.58 8.33
C VAL A 93 2.35 1.50 9.24
N ALA A 94 2.45 0.71 10.31
CA ALA A 94 1.51 0.75 11.42
C ALA A 94 2.25 1.35 12.62
N GLY A 95 1.84 2.51 13.10
CA GLY A 95 2.40 3.10 14.32
C GLY A 95 2.05 2.25 15.55
N ARG A 96 2.79 2.44 16.65
CA ARG A 96 2.54 1.73 17.93
C ARG A 96 1.16 1.99 18.50
N ALA A 97 0.57 3.16 18.23
CA ALA A 97 -0.78 3.53 18.62
C ALA A 97 -1.86 3.08 17.61
N ALA A 98 -1.55 2.17 16.69
CA ALA A 98 -2.51 1.70 15.69
C ALA A 98 -3.73 0.99 16.27
N PHE A 99 -3.60 0.41 17.49
CA PHE A 99 -4.64 -0.44 18.07
C PHE A 99 -4.89 -0.11 19.55
N GLY A 100 -6.16 0.10 19.91
CA GLY A 100 -6.62 0.13 21.28
C GLY A 100 -6.24 1.37 22.10
N VAL A 101 -5.62 2.38 21.50
CA VAL A 101 -5.36 3.68 22.12
C VAL A 101 -6.52 4.62 21.76
N PRO A 102 -7.13 5.33 22.75
CA PRO A 102 -8.12 6.35 22.45
C PRO A 102 -7.55 7.42 21.51
N VAL A 103 -8.33 7.84 20.53
CA VAL A 103 -7.83 8.74 19.47
C VAL A 103 -7.25 10.05 19.98
N TRP A 104 -7.76 10.59 21.08
CA TRP A 104 -7.28 11.82 21.74
C TRP A 104 -5.99 11.63 22.55
N GLU A 105 -5.55 10.39 22.76
CA GLU A 105 -4.30 10.05 23.44
C GLU A 105 -3.19 9.67 22.46
N VAL A 106 -3.50 9.53 21.16
CA VAL A 106 -2.51 9.20 20.13
C VAL A 106 -1.61 10.41 19.90
N PRO A 107 -0.28 10.31 20.08
CA PRO A 107 0.66 11.41 19.81
C PRO A 107 0.57 11.94 18.38
N LEU A 108 0.69 13.25 18.19
CA LEU A 108 0.70 13.86 16.87
C LEU A 108 1.84 13.32 15.99
N SER A 109 2.98 12.95 16.58
CA SER A 109 4.09 12.32 15.87
C SER A 109 3.72 10.98 15.22
N ASP A 110 2.77 10.22 15.80
CA ASP A 110 2.24 9.01 15.16
C ASP A 110 1.31 9.36 14.00
N TRP A 111 0.52 10.43 14.13
CA TRP A 111 -0.29 10.96 13.03
C TRP A 111 0.58 11.44 11.88
N ASP A 112 1.60 12.25 12.16
CA ASP A 112 2.50 12.80 11.14
C ASP A 112 3.20 11.68 10.36
N TRP A 113 3.75 10.69 11.07
CA TRP A 113 4.44 9.58 10.44
C TRP A 113 3.52 8.69 9.61
N VAL A 114 2.45 8.20 10.24
CA VAL A 114 1.55 7.22 9.58
C VAL A 114 0.77 7.86 8.43
N MET A 115 0.26 9.08 8.61
CA MET A 115 -0.40 9.81 7.52
C MET A 115 0.59 10.17 6.42
N GLY A 116 1.81 10.59 6.79
CA GLY A 116 2.86 10.95 5.84
C GLY A 116 3.23 9.78 4.93
N VAL A 117 3.51 8.60 5.49
CA VAL A 117 3.86 7.42 4.69
C VAL A 117 2.64 6.85 3.96
N ASN A 118 1.55 6.56 4.70
CA ASN A 118 0.46 5.74 4.16
C ASN A 118 -0.48 6.50 3.22
N PHE A 119 -0.69 7.81 3.45
CA PHE A 119 -1.60 8.60 2.64
C PHE A 119 -0.87 9.61 1.76
N MET A 120 -0.01 10.46 2.34
CA MET A 120 0.73 11.44 1.54
C MET A 120 1.70 10.77 0.58
N GLY A 121 2.38 9.67 0.98
CA GLY A 121 3.22 8.88 0.10
C GLY A 121 2.46 8.34 -1.12
N VAL A 122 1.23 7.84 -0.94
CA VAL A 122 0.36 7.43 -2.05
C VAL A 122 -0.02 8.62 -2.94
N LEU A 123 -0.42 9.75 -2.34
CA LEU A 123 -0.76 10.97 -3.08
C LEU A 123 0.43 11.51 -3.89
N HIS A 124 1.63 11.54 -3.30
CA HIS A 124 2.84 11.95 -4.02
C HIS A 124 3.19 10.97 -5.14
N GLY A 125 3.00 9.65 -4.93
CA GLY A 125 3.13 8.66 -6.01
C GLY A 125 2.19 8.93 -7.19
N VAL A 126 0.91 9.19 -6.91
CA VAL A 126 -0.06 9.59 -7.94
C VAL A 126 0.41 10.87 -8.67
N ARG A 127 0.85 11.91 -7.94
CA ARG A 127 1.32 13.17 -8.52
C ARG A 127 2.59 13.04 -9.37
N ALA A 128 3.52 12.19 -8.95
CA ALA A 128 4.79 12.00 -9.66
C ALA A 128 4.66 11.16 -10.93
N PHE A 129 3.80 10.14 -10.91
CA PHE A 129 3.71 9.16 -11.98
C PHE A 129 2.55 9.39 -12.94
N VAL A 130 1.33 9.64 -12.45
CA VAL A 130 0.11 9.67 -13.28
C VAL A 130 0.20 10.67 -14.43
N PRO A 131 0.63 11.94 -14.25
CA PRO A 131 0.74 12.88 -15.36
C PRO A 131 1.67 12.39 -16.46
N ARG A 132 2.78 11.73 -16.10
CA ARG A 132 3.74 11.18 -17.06
C ARG A 132 3.18 9.96 -17.78
N MET A 133 2.49 9.07 -17.08
CA MET A 133 1.81 7.91 -17.67
C MET A 133 0.72 8.35 -18.66
N LEU A 134 -0.09 9.37 -18.30
CA LEU A 134 -1.09 9.97 -19.19
C LEU A 134 -0.45 10.57 -20.46
N ALA A 135 0.68 11.26 -20.31
CA ALA A 135 1.41 11.86 -21.43
C ALA A 135 1.95 10.80 -22.42
N LYS A 136 2.25 9.58 -21.97
CA LYS A 136 2.64 8.46 -22.84
C LYS A 136 1.47 7.89 -23.65
N GLY A 137 0.23 8.05 -23.18
CA GLY A 137 -0.97 7.60 -23.88
C GLY A 137 -1.08 6.08 -24.06
N GLU A 138 -0.31 5.31 -23.28
CA GLU A 138 -0.36 3.86 -23.26
C GLU A 138 -1.29 3.33 -22.19
N GLU A 139 -1.65 2.04 -22.27
CA GLU A 139 -2.44 1.36 -21.24
C GLU A 139 -1.63 1.23 -19.96
N GLY A 140 -2.26 1.55 -18.82
CA GLY A 140 -1.59 1.43 -17.53
C GLY A 140 -2.56 1.31 -16.36
N HIS A 141 -2.00 1.02 -15.17
CA HIS A 141 -2.80 0.74 -13.98
C HIS A 141 -2.13 1.26 -12.71
N ILE A 142 -2.93 1.88 -11.84
CA ILE A 142 -2.50 2.32 -10.51
C ILE A 142 -3.08 1.37 -9.47
N VAL A 143 -2.23 0.79 -8.64
CA VAL A 143 -2.61 -0.08 -7.52
C VAL A 143 -2.27 0.63 -6.22
N ASN A 144 -3.27 0.97 -5.42
CA ASN A 144 -3.06 1.60 -4.12
C ASN A 144 -3.40 0.62 -3.00
N THR A 145 -2.45 0.34 -2.11
CA THR A 145 -2.64 -0.57 -0.97
C THR A 145 -3.24 0.17 0.22
N ALA A 146 -4.55 -0.02 0.40
CA ALA A 146 -5.29 0.37 1.60
C ALA A 146 -5.24 -0.74 2.68
N SER A 147 -6.37 -1.12 3.23
CA SER A 147 -6.57 -2.22 4.19
C SER A 147 -8.06 -2.41 4.44
N MET A 148 -8.49 -3.59 4.90
CA MET A 148 -9.82 -3.76 5.50
C MET A 148 -10.05 -2.80 6.68
N ALA A 149 -8.98 -2.40 7.38
CA ALA A 149 -9.03 -1.35 8.40
C ALA A 149 -9.55 0.00 7.86
N GLY A 150 -9.30 0.33 6.59
CA GLY A 150 -9.84 1.52 5.93
C GLY A 150 -11.33 1.43 5.60
N LEU A 151 -11.92 0.25 5.62
CA LEU A 151 -13.35 0.03 5.40
C LEU A 151 -14.14 -0.16 6.70
N GLY A 152 -13.43 -0.28 7.83
CA GLY A 152 -14.01 -0.48 9.17
C GLY A 152 -14.38 0.81 9.89
N THR A 153 -14.66 0.71 11.20
CA THR A 153 -15.11 1.79 12.08
C THR A 153 -14.07 2.20 13.13
N ALA A 154 -12.91 1.55 13.19
CA ALA A 154 -11.89 1.88 14.17
C ALA A 154 -11.22 3.24 13.86
N SER A 155 -10.67 3.86 14.91
CA SER A 155 -10.04 5.18 14.85
C SER A 155 -8.51 5.07 14.93
N GLY A 156 -7.84 6.19 14.74
CA GLY A 156 -6.39 6.30 14.79
C GLY A 156 -5.75 6.48 13.40
N PRO A 157 -4.47 6.89 13.37
CA PRO A 157 -3.82 7.34 12.14
C PRO A 157 -3.80 6.25 11.05
N TYR A 158 -3.58 4.99 11.42
CA TYR A 158 -3.58 3.89 10.46
C TYR A 158 -4.93 3.74 9.73
N HIS A 159 -6.03 3.67 10.50
CA HIS A 159 -7.37 3.50 9.93
C HIS A 159 -7.78 4.69 9.07
N VAL A 160 -7.52 5.92 9.56
CA VAL A 160 -7.81 7.15 8.81
C VAL A 160 -7.00 7.23 7.53
N SER A 161 -5.68 6.91 7.58
CA SER A 161 -4.84 6.91 6.39
C SER A 161 -5.33 5.90 5.34
N LYS A 162 -5.69 4.69 5.77
CA LYS A 162 -6.17 3.65 4.85
C LYS A 162 -7.56 3.94 4.29
N HIS A 163 -8.45 4.59 5.07
CA HIS A 163 -9.71 5.12 4.54
C HIS A 163 -9.48 6.24 3.49
N GLY A 164 -8.56 7.16 3.75
CA GLY A 164 -8.15 8.20 2.80
C GLY A 164 -7.66 7.61 1.48
N VAL A 165 -6.86 6.53 1.53
CA VAL A 165 -6.40 5.82 0.32
C VAL A 165 -7.57 5.21 -0.47
N VAL A 166 -8.60 4.66 0.20
CA VAL A 166 -9.79 4.15 -0.51
C VAL A 166 -10.48 5.28 -1.28
N VAL A 167 -10.80 6.38 -0.61
CA VAL A 167 -11.50 7.53 -1.23
C VAL A 167 -10.66 8.15 -2.36
N LEU A 168 -9.35 8.32 -2.16
CA LEU A 168 -8.44 8.80 -3.20
C LEU A 168 -8.46 7.89 -4.44
N SER A 169 -8.45 6.58 -4.24
CA SER A 169 -8.44 5.61 -5.33
C SER A 169 -9.75 5.60 -6.10
N GLU A 170 -10.89 5.71 -5.40
CA GLU A 170 -12.23 5.83 -6.03
C GLU A 170 -12.32 7.09 -6.89
N GLY A 171 -11.79 8.22 -6.39
CA GLY A 171 -11.70 9.47 -7.14
C GLY A 171 -10.86 9.28 -8.41
N LEU A 172 -9.66 8.76 -8.25
CA LEU A 172 -8.72 8.53 -9.35
C LEU A 172 -9.32 7.64 -10.46
N PHE A 173 -9.98 6.54 -10.08
CA PHE A 173 -10.67 5.67 -11.04
C PHE A 173 -11.75 6.42 -11.84
N LYS A 174 -12.58 7.24 -11.15
CA LYS A 174 -13.62 8.04 -11.80
C LYS A 174 -13.03 9.10 -12.73
N ASP A 175 -11.94 9.75 -12.32
CA ASP A 175 -11.24 10.76 -13.13
C ASP A 175 -10.70 10.13 -14.43
N PHE A 176 -10.06 8.96 -14.36
CA PHE A 176 -9.61 8.27 -15.57
C PHE A 176 -10.75 7.92 -16.52
N ARG A 177 -11.89 7.47 -15.98
CA ARG A 177 -13.09 7.17 -16.80
C ARG A 177 -13.67 8.44 -17.43
N ALA A 178 -13.77 9.52 -16.66
CA ALA A 178 -14.28 10.80 -17.17
C ALA A 178 -13.42 11.42 -18.26
N MET A 179 -12.09 11.23 -18.17
CA MET A 179 -11.14 11.70 -19.18
C MET A 179 -11.02 10.77 -20.39
N GLY A 180 -11.61 9.60 -20.40
CA GLY A 180 -11.39 8.57 -21.43
C GLY A 180 -9.93 8.09 -21.47
N ALA A 181 -9.21 8.14 -20.34
CA ALA A 181 -7.82 7.74 -20.26
C ALA A 181 -7.67 6.22 -20.44
N LYS A 182 -6.53 5.78 -20.98
CA LYS A 182 -6.17 4.37 -21.03
C LYS A 182 -5.60 3.84 -19.69
N LEU A 183 -5.64 4.67 -18.65
CA LEU A 183 -5.28 4.29 -17.30
C LEU A 183 -6.50 3.80 -16.54
N SER A 184 -6.25 2.88 -15.61
CA SER A 184 -7.23 2.43 -14.62
C SER A 184 -6.62 2.39 -13.23
N ALA A 185 -7.43 2.08 -12.21
CA ALA A 185 -6.96 1.98 -10.84
C ALA A 185 -7.62 0.82 -10.11
N SER A 186 -6.91 0.25 -9.13
CA SER A 186 -7.42 -0.69 -8.14
C SER A 186 -7.05 -0.24 -6.74
N VAL A 187 -7.92 -0.47 -5.78
CA VAL A 187 -7.63 -0.34 -4.36
C VAL A 187 -7.58 -1.73 -3.72
N VAL A 188 -6.46 -2.03 -3.09
CA VAL A 188 -6.24 -3.31 -2.41
C VAL A 188 -6.51 -3.12 -0.93
N CYS A 189 -7.47 -3.86 -0.38
CA CYS A 189 -7.85 -3.81 1.02
C CYS A 189 -7.59 -5.17 1.69
N PRO A 190 -6.33 -5.50 2.01
CA PRO A 190 -6.01 -6.77 2.63
C PRO A 190 -6.60 -6.86 4.05
N GLY A 191 -6.96 -8.08 4.46
CA GLY A 191 -7.15 -8.45 5.85
C GLY A 191 -5.79 -8.68 6.53
N TRP A 192 -5.70 -9.72 7.36
CA TRP A 192 -4.44 -10.11 7.99
C TRP A 192 -3.55 -10.84 6.96
N VAL A 193 -2.36 -10.31 6.73
CA VAL A 193 -1.35 -10.87 5.83
C VAL A 193 -0.06 -11.06 6.62
N ASN A 194 0.59 -12.19 6.49
CA ASN A 194 1.82 -12.51 7.20
C ASN A 194 2.98 -11.64 6.71
N THR A 195 3.19 -10.50 7.36
CA THR A 195 4.19 -9.47 7.02
C THR A 195 4.80 -8.86 8.27
N ASN A 196 5.83 -8.03 8.11
CA ASN A 196 6.50 -7.32 9.20
C ASN A 196 5.90 -5.93 9.50
N ILE A 197 4.64 -5.66 9.13
CA ILE A 197 4.04 -4.31 9.25
C ILE A 197 3.98 -3.81 10.70
N LEU A 198 3.84 -4.67 11.69
CA LEU A 198 3.86 -4.28 13.11
C LEU A 198 5.26 -3.95 13.64
N ASP A 199 6.32 -4.33 12.91
CA ASP A 199 7.70 -3.98 13.21
C ASP A 199 8.16 -2.71 12.46
N ALA A 200 7.24 -1.93 11.93
CA ALA A 200 7.52 -0.73 11.14
C ALA A 200 8.31 0.35 11.92
N GLU A 201 8.25 0.35 13.26
CA GLU A 201 8.99 1.30 14.11
C GLU A 201 10.50 1.30 13.90
N ARG A 202 11.08 0.26 13.31
CA ARG A 202 12.49 0.21 12.91
C ARG A 202 12.83 1.28 11.85
N ASN A 203 11.82 1.70 11.07
CA ASN A 203 11.94 2.69 9.99
C ASN A 203 11.42 4.08 10.40
N ARG A 204 11.05 4.27 11.68
CA ARG A 204 10.57 5.56 12.14
C ARG A 204 11.71 6.58 12.17
N PRO A 205 11.54 7.78 11.58
CA PRO A 205 12.51 8.85 11.67
C PRO A 205 12.87 9.17 13.12
N PRO A 206 14.16 9.31 13.45
CA PRO A 206 14.60 9.53 14.84
C PRO A 206 14.12 10.85 15.43
N GLU A 207 13.80 11.83 14.59
CA GLU A 207 13.24 13.14 14.97
C GLU A 207 11.78 13.07 15.41
N LEU A 208 11.07 12.00 15.07
CA LEU A 208 9.68 11.81 15.49
C LEU A 208 9.63 11.01 16.80
N GLU A 209 9.07 11.63 17.84
CA GLU A 209 8.91 11.01 19.14
C GLU A 209 8.16 9.65 19.03
N ARG A 210 8.67 8.65 19.73
CA ARG A 210 8.05 7.31 19.78
C ARG A 210 7.00 7.24 20.87
N THR A 211 5.89 6.59 20.58
CA THR A 211 4.89 6.25 21.64
C THR A 211 5.55 5.41 22.73
N ASP A 212 5.51 5.91 23.96
CA ASP A 212 6.00 5.19 25.13
C ASP A 212 5.01 4.07 25.51
N LEU A 213 5.36 2.84 25.15
CA LEU A 213 4.52 1.67 25.43
C LEU A 213 4.32 1.41 26.93
N ALA A 214 5.18 1.95 27.79
CA ALA A 214 4.99 1.80 29.25
C ALA A 214 3.78 2.62 29.74
N LYS A 215 3.43 3.68 29.03
CA LYS A 215 2.27 4.54 29.31
C LYS A 215 0.99 4.09 28.61
N VAL A 216 1.11 3.13 27.70
CA VAL A 216 -0.05 2.60 26.94
C VAL A 216 -0.86 1.68 27.83
N ALA A 217 -2.17 1.88 27.87
CA ALA A 217 -3.09 1.07 28.66
C ALA A 217 -2.97 -0.43 28.35
N GLU A 218 -3.16 -1.29 29.34
CA GLU A 218 -3.08 -2.74 29.19
C GLU A 218 -3.96 -3.26 28.05
N ARG A 219 -5.16 -2.68 27.88
CA ARG A 219 -6.06 -3.00 26.75
C ARG A 219 -5.37 -2.84 25.39
N ALA A 220 -4.61 -1.77 25.18
CA ALA A 220 -3.93 -1.54 23.91
C ALA A 220 -2.80 -2.55 23.70
N ARG A 221 -2.07 -2.93 24.76
CA ARG A 221 -1.04 -3.99 24.68
C ARG A 221 -1.64 -5.34 24.31
N LEU A 222 -2.77 -5.71 24.91
CA LEU A 222 -3.49 -6.95 24.57
C LEU A 222 -4.00 -6.92 23.11
N THR A 223 -4.51 -5.77 22.65
CA THR A 223 -4.96 -5.61 21.26
C THR A 223 -3.80 -5.74 20.28
N MET A 224 -2.64 -5.15 20.59
CA MET A 224 -1.43 -5.29 19.76
C MET A 224 -0.93 -6.73 19.72
N GLN A 225 -0.95 -7.45 20.85
CA GLN A 225 -0.58 -8.85 20.89
C GLN A 225 -1.52 -9.71 20.02
N ALA A 226 -2.83 -9.52 20.14
CA ALA A 226 -3.83 -10.21 19.33
C ALA A 226 -3.65 -9.91 17.83
N ALA A 227 -3.32 -8.65 17.47
CA ALA A 227 -2.99 -8.28 16.11
C ALA A 227 -1.75 -9.02 15.60
N GLY A 228 -0.70 -9.16 16.41
CA GLY A 228 0.49 -9.93 16.09
C GLY A 228 0.20 -11.41 15.82
N GLU A 229 -0.65 -12.05 16.63
CA GLU A 229 -1.08 -13.43 16.41
C GLU A 229 -1.91 -13.57 15.13
N SER A 230 -2.78 -12.58 14.84
CA SER A 230 -3.58 -12.57 13.61
C SER A 230 -2.72 -12.43 12.36
N LEU A 231 -1.67 -11.59 12.40
CA LEU A 231 -0.71 -11.47 11.29
C LEU A 231 0.02 -12.78 11.02
N LYS A 232 0.51 -13.46 12.05
CA LYS A 232 1.20 -14.76 11.89
C LYS A 232 0.32 -15.83 11.24
N ARG A 233 -0.99 -15.76 11.47
CA ARG A 233 -2.00 -16.67 10.87
C ARG A 233 -2.60 -16.11 9.58
N GLY A 234 -2.20 -14.90 9.18
CA GLY A 234 -2.68 -14.24 7.98
C GLY A 234 -2.35 -14.99 6.70
N ILE A 235 -3.02 -14.63 5.63
CA ILE A 235 -2.72 -15.18 4.30
C ILE A 235 -1.29 -14.84 3.88
N PRO A 236 -0.65 -15.67 3.02
CA PRO A 236 0.67 -15.36 2.51
C PRO A 236 0.63 -14.14 1.59
N PRO A 237 1.69 -13.30 1.55
CA PRO A 237 1.79 -12.14 0.66
C PRO A 237 1.59 -12.47 -0.82
N GLU A 238 2.00 -13.67 -1.24
CA GLU A 238 1.88 -14.18 -2.61
C GLU A 238 0.42 -14.29 -3.06
N GLU A 239 -0.48 -14.62 -2.14
CA GLU A 239 -1.92 -14.68 -2.43
C GLU A 239 -2.48 -13.27 -2.69
N VAL A 240 -2.03 -12.26 -1.94
CA VAL A 240 -2.38 -10.86 -2.23
C VAL A 240 -1.85 -10.45 -3.60
N ALA A 241 -0.60 -10.76 -3.89
CA ALA A 241 0.03 -10.44 -5.18
C ALA A 241 -0.69 -11.10 -6.37
N ARG A 242 -1.14 -12.36 -6.21
CA ARG A 242 -1.95 -13.07 -7.22
C ARG A 242 -3.26 -12.33 -7.50
N GLN A 243 -4.00 -11.97 -6.45
CA GLN A 243 -5.27 -11.24 -6.60
C GLN A 243 -5.08 -9.84 -7.21
N VAL A 244 -4.00 -9.14 -6.83
CA VAL A 244 -3.64 -7.86 -7.44
C VAL A 244 -3.37 -8.01 -8.94
N PHE A 245 -2.57 -9.00 -9.32
CA PHE A 245 -2.29 -9.27 -10.72
C PHE A 245 -3.56 -9.56 -11.52
N GLU A 246 -4.45 -10.40 -11.00
CA GLU A 246 -5.74 -10.70 -11.62
C GLU A 246 -6.61 -9.45 -11.77
N ALA A 247 -6.65 -8.60 -10.74
CA ALA A 247 -7.41 -7.36 -10.77
C ALA A 247 -6.87 -6.38 -11.83
N VAL A 248 -5.55 -6.25 -11.96
CA VAL A 248 -4.91 -5.44 -13.03
C VAL A 248 -5.26 -6.00 -14.40
N ARG A 249 -5.18 -7.34 -14.57
CA ARG A 249 -5.50 -8.03 -15.81
C ARG A 249 -6.97 -7.83 -16.22
N ASP A 250 -7.89 -7.92 -15.25
CA ASP A 250 -9.34 -7.97 -15.48
C ASP A 250 -10.04 -6.62 -15.22
N ASP A 251 -9.26 -5.55 -14.95
CA ASP A 251 -9.73 -4.19 -14.68
C ASP A 251 -10.71 -4.11 -13.49
N GLN A 252 -10.41 -4.86 -12.43
CA GLN A 252 -11.20 -4.89 -11.20
C GLN A 252 -10.75 -3.81 -10.23
N PHE A 253 -11.68 -2.98 -9.74
CA PHE A 253 -11.33 -1.86 -8.86
C PHE A 253 -11.08 -2.30 -7.41
N TYR A 254 -12.04 -2.99 -6.76
CA TYR A 254 -11.86 -3.43 -5.37
C TYR A 254 -11.21 -4.82 -5.32
N VAL A 255 -10.08 -4.91 -4.63
CA VAL A 255 -9.36 -6.16 -4.36
C VAL A 255 -9.38 -6.40 -2.85
N LEU A 256 -10.12 -7.40 -2.41
CA LEU A 256 -10.38 -7.67 -0.99
C LEU A 256 -9.80 -9.02 -0.56
N PRO A 257 -8.47 -9.17 -0.46
CA PRO A 257 -7.83 -10.41 0.01
C PRO A 257 -8.02 -10.55 1.54
N ALA A 258 -9.22 -10.91 1.93
CA ALA A 258 -9.69 -11.00 3.30
C ALA A 258 -10.72 -12.13 3.44
N PRO A 259 -10.90 -12.70 4.63
CA PRO A 259 -11.92 -13.69 4.85
C PRO A 259 -13.33 -13.09 4.73
N PRO A 260 -14.35 -13.90 4.37
CA PRO A 260 -15.72 -13.43 4.13
C PRO A 260 -16.30 -12.59 5.28
N GLU A 261 -16.01 -12.94 6.52
CA GLU A 261 -16.51 -12.24 7.72
C GLU A 261 -16.06 -10.77 7.76
N SER A 262 -14.84 -10.50 7.26
CA SER A 262 -14.32 -9.13 7.17
C SER A 262 -15.06 -8.33 6.10
N VAL A 263 -15.46 -8.96 5.00
CA VAL A 263 -16.23 -8.34 3.92
C VAL A 263 -17.68 -8.08 4.40
N ASP A 264 -18.28 -9.01 5.13
CA ASP A 264 -19.63 -8.85 5.71
C ASP A 264 -19.68 -7.69 6.72
N ALA A 265 -18.58 -7.42 7.44
CA ALA A 265 -18.48 -6.27 8.35
C ALA A 265 -18.62 -4.92 7.58
N VAL A 266 -18.08 -4.83 6.36
CA VAL A 266 -18.24 -3.64 5.51
C VAL A 266 -19.69 -3.42 5.13
N LEU A 267 -20.40 -4.49 4.74
CA LEU A 267 -21.82 -4.44 4.42
C LEU A 267 -22.65 -4.01 5.65
N THR A 268 -22.36 -4.58 6.81
CA THR A 268 -23.01 -4.24 8.08
C THR A 268 -22.84 -2.75 8.42
N ARG A 269 -21.63 -2.22 8.24
CA ARG A 269 -21.35 -0.78 8.41
C ARG A 269 -22.17 0.07 7.44
N ALA A 270 -22.21 -0.27 6.17
CA ALA A 270 -22.94 0.47 5.14
C ALA A 270 -24.46 0.47 5.44
N GLN A 271 -25.03 -0.66 5.81
CA GLN A 271 -26.44 -0.78 6.24
C GLN A 271 -26.72 0.03 7.50
N GLY A 272 -25.78 0.06 8.46
CA GLY A 272 -25.88 0.87 9.67
C GLY A 272 -25.97 2.37 9.35
N ILE A 273 -25.12 2.85 8.43
CA ILE A 273 -25.12 4.26 7.98
C ILE A 273 -26.48 4.61 7.32
N VAL A 274 -26.94 3.80 6.38
CA VAL A 274 -28.23 4.02 5.69
C VAL A 274 -29.39 4.02 6.68
N ALA A 275 -29.39 3.11 7.65
CA ALA A 275 -30.40 2.99 8.69
C ALA A 275 -30.22 4.01 9.84
N ARG A 276 -29.21 4.89 9.78
CA ARG A 276 -28.87 5.89 10.82
C ARG A 276 -28.65 5.28 12.20
N ARG A 277 -28.11 4.07 12.25
CA ARG A 277 -27.74 3.42 13.51
C ARG A 277 -26.37 3.91 13.99
N ASN A 278 -26.19 3.97 15.31
CA ASN A 278 -24.88 4.29 15.88
C ASN A 278 -23.85 3.23 15.49
N PRO A 279 -22.57 3.63 15.29
CA PRO A 279 -21.50 2.67 15.03
C PRO A 279 -21.29 1.75 16.23
N VAL A 280 -21.10 0.47 15.96
CA VAL A 280 -20.83 -0.60 16.94
C VAL A 280 -19.47 -1.20 16.71
#